data_514c7347bc683ac239023507d37d92e7
#
_entry.id   514c7347bc683ac239023507d37d92e7
#
_cell.length_a   1.000
_cell.length_b   1.000
_cell.length_c   1.000
_cell.angle_alpha   90.00
_cell.angle_beta   90.00
_cell.angle_gamma   90.00
#
_symmetry.space_group_name_H-M   'P 1'
#
loop_
_entity.id
_entity.type
_entity.pdbx_description
1 polymer ?
#
loop_
_entity_poly.entity_id
_entity_poly.type
_entity_poly.pdbx_seq_one_letter_code
_entity_poly.pdbx_strand_id
1 'polypeptide(L)'
;MHPVRYFTILALVAASLGAQEDLQARLKRLEAQVEDLSWELDVTRKAADDALFWLRLSDVAEIDKVILTGPPNPHGKARYGIANERHPQRIYQYVFQPKGLDKTKKHPAVVLPHGGVHGDFGTYHVHLVKEMLAKGYIVLAPEYRGSTGYGKDMYEAIDYGGLEVDDVV
;
A
#
# COMPACT_ATOMS: atom_id res chain seq x y z
N MET A 1 61.19 18.38 -20.85
CA MET A 1 59.84 17.81 -20.57
C MET A 1 58.88 18.94 -20.28
N HIS A 2 57.81 19.15 -21.09
CA HIS A 2 57.01 20.37 -21.05
C HIS A 2 55.97 20.33 -19.92
N PRO A 3 56.00 21.21 -18.92
CA PRO A 3 55.05 21.27 -17.81
C PRO A 3 53.59 21.53 -18.27
N VAL A 4 53.41 22.17 -19.42
CA VAL A 4 52.10 22.50 -20.01
C VAL A 4 51.24 21.25 -20.30
N ARG A 5 51.83 20.13 -20.69
CA ARG A 5 51.12 18.89 -21.00
C ARG A 5 50.50 18.24 -19.75
N TYR A 6 51.13 18.34 -18.58
CA TYR A 6 50.59 17.77 -17.34
C TYR A 6 49.41 18.58 -16.82
N PHE A 7 49.44 19.91 -16.94
CA PHE A 7 48.31 20.77 -16.54
C PHE A 7 47.07 20.52 -17.39
N THR A 8 47.23 20.29 -18.71
CA THR A 8 46.09 20.03 -19.60
C THR A 8 45.45 18.66 -19.30
N ILE A 9 46.23 17.63 -19.04
CA ILE A 9 45.73 16.30 -18.67
C ILE A 9 45.02 16.35 -17.34
N LEU A 10 45.57 17.04 -16.33
CA LEU A 10 44.95 17.18 -15.01
C LEU A 10 43.60 17.91 -15.08
N ALA A 11 43.50 18.96 -15.89
CA ALA A 11 42.27 19.70 -16.11
C ALA A 11 41.19 18.87 -16.82
N LEU A 12 41.57 18.05 -17.81
CA LEU A 12 40.64 17.11 -18.50
C LEU A 12 40.15 16.02 -17.57
N VAL A 13 41.00 15.47 -16.71
CA VAL A 13 40.62 14.47 -15.71
C VAL A 13 39.67 15.07 -14.67
N ALA A 14 39.94 16.26 -14.17
CA ALA A 14 39.07 16.96 -13.22
C ALA A 14 37.71 17.30 -13.85
N ALA A 15 37.68 17.75 -15.10
CA ALA A 15 36.42 18.01 -15.83
C ALA A 15 35.62 16.73 -16.07
N SER A 16 36.27 15.59 -16.39
CA SER A 16 35.57 14.30 -16.55
C SER A 16 35.02 13.76 -15.23
N LEU A 17 35.73 13.92 -14.12
CA LEU A 17 35.27 13.57 -12.79
C LEU A 17 34.04 14.39 -12.37
N GLY A 18 34.08 15.72 -12.57
CA GLY A 18 32.97 16.61 -12.29
C GLY A 18 31.71 16.28 -13.12
N ALA A 19 31.89 15.95 -14.41
CA ALA A 19 30.81 15.51 -15.27
C ALA A 19 30.22 14.15 -14.83
N GLN A 20 31.05 13.24 -14.35
CA GLN A 20 30.62 11.96 -13.84
C GLN A 20 29.84 12.10 -12.52
N GLU A 21 30.29 12.97 -11.61
CA GLU A 21 29.57 13.27 -10.36
C GLU A 21 28.20 13.91 -10.63
N ASP A 22 28.10 14.84 -11.60
CA ASP A 22 26.81 15.43 -12.00
C ASP A 22 25.87 14.38 -12.59
N LEU A 23 26.38 13.49 -13.44
CA LEU A 23 25.60 12.40 -14.01
C LEU A 23 25.06 11.44 -12.94
N GLN A 24 25.87 11.07 -11.96
CA GLN A 24 25.47 10.23 -10.84
C GLN A 24 24.40 10.91 -9.97
N ALA A 25 24.57 12.21 -9.69
CA ALA A 25 23.60 13.00 -8.94
C ALA A 25 22.25 13.09 -9.68
N ARG A 26 22.28 13.23 -11.00
CA ARG A 26 21.07 13.22 -11.83
C ARG A 26 20.40 11.86 -11.86
N LEU A 27 21.17 10.78 -12.01
CA LEU A 27 20.66 9.41 -11.98
C LEU A 27 19.94 9.13 -10.67
N LYS A 28 20.58 9.44 -9.53
CA LYS A 28 19.97 9.26 -8.21
C LYS A 28 18.66 10.04 -8.04
N ARG A 29 18.58 11.25 -8.59
CA ARG A 29 17.31 12.03 -8.57
C ARG A 29 16.24 11.38 -9.41
N LEU A 30 16.59 10.88 -10.60
CA LEU A 30 15.63 10.17 -11.47
C LEU A 30 15.15 8.87 -10.84
N GLU A 31 16.03 8.10 -10.21
CA GLU A 31 15.67 6.90 -9.47
C GLU A 31 14.68 7.20 -8.36
N ALA A 32 14.91 8.25 -7.56
CA ALA A 32 13.97 8.67 -6.53
C ALA A 32 12.62 9.12 -7.10
N GLN A 33 12.63 9.87 -8.22
CA GLN A 33 11.39 10.27 -8.89
C GLN A 33 10.60 9.08 -9.43
N VAL A 34 11.28 8.08 -10.00
CA VAL A 34 10.65 6.84 -10.48
C VAL A 34 10.05 6.06 -9.31
N GLU A 35 10.75 5.98 -8.19
CA GLU A 35 10.23 5.33 -6.97
C GLU A 35 8.97 6.04 -6.47
N ASP A 36 9.00 7.37 -6.32
CA ASP A 36 7.85 8.16 -5.89
C ASP A 36 6.64 7.97 -6.81
N LEU A 37 6.85 8.07 -8.14
CA LEU A 37 5.81 7.85 -9.13
C LEU A 37 5.22 6.43 -9.09
N SER A 38 6.05 5.43 -8.79
CA SER A 38 5.59 4.05 -8.65
C SER A 38 4.63 3.89 -7.47
N TRP A 39 4.91 4.55 -6.34
CA TRP A 39 4.01 4.54 -5.18
C TRP A 39 2.74 5.35 -5.42
N GLU A 40 2.83 6.49 -6.10
CA GLU A 40 1.63 7.26 -6.50
C GLU A 40 0.73 6.46 -7.45
N LEU A 41 1.33 5.73 -8.39
CA LEU A 41 0.59 4.85 -9.29
C LEU A 41 -0.09 3.70 -8.53
N ASP A 42 0.59 3.08 -7.56
CA ASP A 42 0.04 2.02 -6.71
C ASP A 42 -1.22 2.50 -5.98
N VAL A 43 -1.16 3.65 -5.33
CA VAL A 43 -2.30 4.26 -4.64
C VAL A 43 -3.43 4.62 -5.62
N THR A 44 -3.08 5.17 -6.78
CA THR A 44 -4.07 5.57 -7.81
C THR A 44 -4.79 4.35 -8.37
N ARG A 45 -4.05 3.27 -8.65
CA ARG A 45 -4.63 1.99 -9.12
C ARG A 45 -5.60 1.44 -8.10
N LYS A 46 -5.24 1.45 -6.81
CA LYS A 46 -6.12 0.99 -5.74
C LYS A 46 -7.39 1.82 -5.62
N ALA A 47 -7.27 3.14 -5.70
CA ALA A 47 -8.43 4.03 -5.67
C ALA A 47 -9.39 3.79 -6.85
N ALA A 48 -8.85 3.50 -8.03
CA ALA A 48 -9.65 3.13 -9.20
C ALA A 48 -10.34 1.76 -9.01
N ASP A 49 -9.63 0.78 -8.47
CA ASP A 49 -10.20 -0.54 -8.18
C ASP A 49 -11.29 -0.45 -7.11
N ASP A 50 -11.12 0.39 -6.09
CA ASP A 50 -12.14 0.68 -5.09
C ASP A 50 -13.44 1.19 -5.75
N ALA A 51 -13.35 2.14 -6.65
CA ALA A 51 -14.52 2.66 -7.37
C ALA A 51 -15.25 1.55 -8.14
N LEU A 52 -14.51 0.58 -8.69
CA LEU A 52 -15.08 -0.58 -9.37
C LEU A 52 -15.81 -1.53 -8.43
N PHE A 53 -15.44 -1.63 -7.15
CA PHE A 53 -16.23 -2.39 -6.16
C PHE A 53 -17.63 -1.83 -6.04
N TRP A 54 -17.76 -0.51 -5.88
CA TRP A 54 -19.07 0.15 -5.79
C TRP A 54 -19.88 -0.08 -7.06
N LEU A 55 -19.27 0.02 -8.22
CA LEU A 55 -19.97 -0.22 -9.50
C LEU A 55 -20.42 -1.68 -9.66
N ARG A 56 -19.59 -2.64 -9.25
CA ARG A 56 -19.86 -4.08 -9.50
C ARG A 56 -20.72 -4.75 -8.44
N LEU A 57 -20.84 -4.17 -7.24
CA LEU A 57 -21.55 -4.76 -6.11
C LEU A 57 -22.72 -3.92 -5.60
N SER A 58 -22.91 -2.69 -6.09
CA SER A 58 -23.97 -1.78 -5.62
C SER A 58 -25.39 -2.32 -5.79
N ASP A 59 -25.59 -3.29 -6.66
CA ASP A 59 -26.88 -3.97 -6.84
C ASP A 59 -27.20 -4.97 -5.70
N VAL A 60 -26.18 -5.58 -5.09
CA VAL A 60 -26.31 -6.66 -4.11
C VAL A 60 -25.75 -6.33 -2.72
N ALA A 61 -24.94 -5.29 -2.58
CA ALA A 61 -24.24 -4.94 -1.35
C ALA A 61 -24.42 -3.49 -0.92
N GLU A 62 -24.45 -3.26 0.40
CA GLU A 62 -24.01 -2.03 1.03
C GLU A 62 -22.50 -2.20 1.31
N ILE A 63 -21.69 -1.20 0.92
CA ILE A 63 -20.23 -1.30 0.98
C ILE A 63 -19.70 -0.11 1.76
N ASP A 64 -18.94 -0.40 2.82
CA ASP A 64 -18.16 0.57 3.55
C ASP A 64 -16.67 0.24 3.45
N LYS A 65 -15.84 1.28 3.50
CA LYS A 65 -14.40 1.16 3.71
C LYS A 65 -14.05 1.92 4.96
N VAL A 66 -13.80 1.19 6.03
CA VAL A 66 -13.52 1.75 7.35
C VAL A 66 -12.02 1.74 7.64
N ILE A 67 -11.61 2.58 8.59
CA ILE A 67 -10.24 2.61 9.08
C ILE A 67 -10.26 2.11 10.52
N LEU A 68 -9.52 1.05 10.76
CA LEU A 68 -9.27 0.47 12.08
C LEU A 68 -7.83 0.81 12.52
N THR A 69 -7.54 0.56 13.77
CA THR A 69 -6.20 0.72 14.35
C THR A 69 -5.64 -0.63 14.72
N GLY A 70 -4.58 -1.03 14.03
CA GLY A 70 -3.77 -2.19 14.39
C GLY A 70 -2.68 -1.83 15.42
N PRO A 71 -1.89 -2.80 15.88
CA PRO A 71 -0.77 -2.55 16.77
C PRO A 71 0.22 -1.52 16.21
N PRO A 72 0.89 -0.73 17.07
CA PRO A 72 1.94 0.19 16.63
C PRO A 72 3.07 -0.56 15.90
N ASN A 73 3.67 0.09 14.91
CA ASN A 73 4.87 -0.44 14.27
C ASN A 73 6.11 -0.05 15.11
N PRO A 74 6.78 -0.99 15.81
CA PRO A 74 7.92 -0.67 16.66
C PRO A 74 9.14 -0.19 15.86
N HIS A 75 9.20 -0.51 14.58
CA HIS A 75 10.28 -0.10 13.68
C HIS A 75 9.96 1.18 12.89
N GLY A 76 8.75 1.71 13.06
CA GLY A 76 8.31 2.94 12.40
C GLY A 76 9.07 4.15 12.90
N LYS A 77 9.55 5.00 11.99
CA LYS A 77 10.14 6.29 12.34
C LYS A 77 9.05 7.24 12.83
N ALA A 78 9.35 8.06 13.86
CA ALA A 78 8.42 9.07 14.37
C ALA A 78 8.23 10.20 13.34
N ARG A 79 7.40 9.96 12.35
CA ARG A 79 7.03 10.90 11.29
C ARG A 79 5.51 10.99 11.22
N TYR A 80 4.99 12.17 10.90
CA TYR A 80 3.56 12.38 10.73
C TYR A 80 2.99 11.42 9.65
N GLY A 81 1.92 10.76 9.99
CA GLY A 81 1.24 9.81 9.09
C GLY A 81 1.82 8.39 9.06
N ILE A 82 2.97 8.14 9.67
CA ILE A 82 3.59 6.82 9.75
C ILE A 82 3.33 6.20 11.12
N ALA A 83 2.91 4.95 11.13
CA ALA A 83 2.75 4.18 12.35
C ALA A 83 4.11 3.93 13.03
N ASN A 84 4.14 4.10 14.34
CA ASN A 84 5.33 3.89 15.17
C ASN A 84 4.87 3.54 16.60
N GLU A 85 5.80 3.43 17.55
CA GLU A 85 5.49 3.12 18.96
C GLU A 85 4.39 4.00 19.60
N ARG A 86 4.22 5.23 19.14
CA ARG A 86 3.23 6.18 19.68
C ARG A 86 1.96 6.27 18.86
N HIS A 87 2.01 5.83 17.60
CA HIS A 87 0.89 5.91 16.67
C HIS A 87 0.58 4.52 16.12
N PRO A 88 -0.63 4.00 16.33
CA PRO A 88 -1.03 2.70 15.82
C PRO A 88 -1.04 2.68 14.29
N GLN A 89 -0.84 1.50 13.72
CA GLN A 89 -1.01 1.27 12.29
C GLN A 89 -2.47 1.52 11.90
N ARG A 90 -2.70 2.25 10.83
CA ARG A 90 -4.03 2.37 10.21
C ARG A 90 -4.25 1.20 9.30
N ILE A 91 -5.31 0.44 9.55
CA ILE A 91 -5.73 -0.71 8.78
C ILE A 91 -7.02 -0.34 8.06
N TYR A 92 -7.01 -0.48 6.74
CA TYR A 92 -8.23 -0.29 5.94
C TYR A 92 -8.97 -1.60 5.89
N GLN A 93 -10.29 -1.55 5.98
CA GLN A 93 -11.13 -2.74 5.92
C GLN A 93 -12.37 -2.48 5.09
N TYR A 94 -12.62 -3.33 4.12
CA TYR A 94 -13.92 -3.33 3.46
C TYR A 94 -14.93 -4.09 4.32
N VAL A 95 -16.14 -3.56 4.35
CA VAL A 95 -17.31 -4.18 4.96
C VAL A 95 -18.35 -4.31 3.86
N PHE A 96 -18.64 -5.54 3.45
CA PHE A 96 -19.68 -5.83 2.47
C PHE A 96 -20.87 -6.44 3.21
N GLN A 97 -22.02 -5.81 3.15
CA GLN A 97 -23.26 -6.29 3.75
C GLN A 97 -24.29 -6.58 2.65
N PRO A 98 -25.03 -7.70 2.74
CA PRO A 98 -26.14 -7.94 1.82
C PRO A 98 -27.10 -6.76 1.80
N LYS A 99 -27.51 -6.32 0.64
CA LYS A 99 -28.47 -5.22 0.51
C LYS A 99 -29.81 -5.59 1.13
N GLY A 100 -30.38 -4.68 1.93
CA GLY A 100 -31.64 -4.95 2.63
C GLY A 100 -31.54 -5.87 3.83
N LEU A 101 -30.33 -6.05 4.39
CA LEU A 101 -30.10 -6.86 5.58
C LEU A 101 -30.92 -6.32 6.77
N ASP A 102 -31.58 -7.20 7.49
CA ASP A 102 -32.32 -6.86 8.71
C ASP A 102 -31.35 -6.57 9.87
N LYS A 103 -31.04 -5.30 10.08
CA LYS A 103 -30.08 -4.85 11.12
C LYS A 103 -30.52 -5.14 12.56
N THR A 104 -31.77 -5.60 12.78
CA THR A 104 -32.26 -6.00 14.11
C THR A 104 -31.88 -7.43 14.49
N LYS A 105 -31.38 -8.22 13.53
CA LYS A 105 -30.96 -9.61 13.71
C LYS A 105 -29.44 -9.73 13.70
N LYS A 106 -28.97 -10.85 14.26
CA LYS A 106 -27.58 -11.27 14.14
C LYS A 106 -27.39 -11.99 12.79
N HIS A 107 -26.32 -11.68 12.12
CA HIS A 107 -25.94 -12.28 10.84
C HIS A 107 -24.55 -12.92 10.93
N PRO A 108 -24.32 -14.02 10.22
CA PRO A 108 -22.99 -14.59 10.16
C PRO A 108 -22.04 -13.63 9.46
N ALA A 109 -20.82 -13.51 9.97
CA ALA A 109 -19.75 -12.71 9.35
C ALA A 109 -18.55 -13.59 9.04
N VAL A 110 -17.87 -13.25 7.96
CA VAL A 110 -16.62 -13.89 7.52
C VAL A 110 -15.54 -12.82 7.41
N VAL A 111 -14.40 -13.06 8.05
CA VAL A 111 -13.18 -12.28 7.82
C VAL A 111 -12.43 -12.96 6.66
N LEU A 112 -12.20 -12.20 5.60
CA LEU A 112 -11.60 -12.66 4.36
C LEU A 112 -10.36 -11.83 4.02
N PRO A 113 -9.20 -12.10 4.63
CA PRO A 113 -7.96 -11.43 4.27
C PRO A 113 -7.52 -11.86 2.87
N HIS A 114 -6.88 -10.95 2.13
CA HIS A 114 -6.28 -11.29 0.85
C HIS A 114 -5.04 -12.18 1.01
N GLY A 115 -4.70 -12.93 -0.03
CA GLY A 115 -3.51 -13.78 -0.07
C GLY A 115 -2.26 -12.98 -0.46
N GLY A 116 -1.07 -13.58 -0.16
CA GLY A 116 0.22 -12.94 -0.38
C GLY A 116 0.52 -11.88 0.66
N VAL A 117 1.79 -11.68 0.97
CA VAL A 117 2.20 -10.67 1.93
C VAL A 117 1.99 -9.28 1.34
N HIS A 118 2.44 -9.07 0.12
CA HIS A 118 2.27 -7.86 -0.65
C HIS A 118 1.19 -8.08 -1.73
N GLY A 119 -0.04 -7.97 -1.30
CA GLY A 119 -1.23 -8.04 -2.14
C GLY A 119 -2.24 -6.98 -1.70
N ASP A 120 -3.41 -6.99 -2.28
CA ASP A 120 -4.56 -6.17 -1.91
C ASP A 120 -5.86 -6.91 -2.11
N PHE A 121 -6.91 -6.49 -1.43
CA PHE A 121 -8.25 -7.00 -1.67
C PHE A 121 -8.87 -6.23 -2.84
N GLY A 122 -8.78 -6.80 -4.02
CA GLY A 122 -9.19 -6.16 -5.27
C GLY A 122 -10.48 -6.72 -5.87
N THR A 123 -10.93 -6.11 -6.97
CA THR A 123 -12.16 -6.49 -7.68
C THR A 123 -12.14 -7.91 -8.27
N TYR A 124 -11.01 -8.57 -8.33
CA TYR A 124 -10.93 -9.99 -8.69
C TYR A 124 -11.65 -10.91 -7.66
N HIS A 125 -11.87 -10.42 -6.42
CA HIS A 125 -12.67 -11.12 -5.40
C HIS A 125 -14.20 -10.91 -5.55
N VAL A 126 -14.66 -10.07 -6.47
CA VAL A 126 -16.09 -9.71 -6.59
C VAL A 126 -17.01 -10.91 -6.65
N HIS A 127 -16.64 -11.96 -7.40
CA HIS A 127 -17.44 -13.16 -7.54
C HIS A 127 -17.58 -13.94 -6.20
N LEU A 128 -16.50 -14.00 -5.43
CA LEU A 128 -16.47 -14.63 -4.11
C LEU A 128 -17.33 -13.84 -3.11
N VAL A 129 -17.19 -12.51 -3.10
CA VAL A 129 -18.00 -11.63 -2.27
C VAL A 129 -19.50 -11.79 -2.61
N LYS A 130 -19.87 -11.76 -3.90
CA LYS A 130 -21.27 -11.97 -4.34
C LYS A 130 -21.84 -13.30 -3.83
N GLU A 131 -21.08 -14.38 -3.92
CA GLU A 131 -21.50 -15.69 -3.46
C GLU A 131 -21.73 -15.73 -1.95
N MET A 132 -20.85 -15.11 -1.17
CA MET A 132 -20.99 -15.02 0.29
C MET A 132 -22.21 -14.16 0.69
N LEU A 133 -22.38 -13.01 0.04
CA LEU A 133 -23.52 -12.12 0.27
C LEU A 133 -24.85 -12.82 -0.06
N ALA A 134 -24.90 -13.58 -1.17
CA ALA A 134 -26.08 -14.35 -1.56
C ALA A 134 -26.48 -15.42 -0.53
N LYS A 135 -25.50 -15.90 0.27
CA LYS A 135 -25.72 -16.82 1.39
C LYS A 135 -26.02 -16.10 2.71
N GLY A 136 -26.10 -14.77 2.70
CA GLY A 136 -26.44 -13.96 3.87
C GLY A 136 -25.27 -13.63 4.81
N TYR A 137 -24.03 -13.86 4.38
CA TYR A 137 -22.86 -13.47 5.14
C TYR A 137 -22.55 -11.98 5.00
N ILE A 138 -22.08 -11.35 6.08
CA ILE A 138 -21.33 -10.11 6.03
C ILE A 138 -19.87 -10.47 5.76
N VAL A 139 -19.21 -9.79 4.83
CA VAL A 139 -17.80 -10.02 4.52
C VAL A 139 -16.97 -8.85 5.00
N LEU A 140 -15.97 -9.15 5.82
CA LEU A 140 -14.98 -8.21 6.33
C LEU A 140 -13.64 -8.52 5.64
N ALA A 141 -13.14 -7.59 4.85
CA ALA A 141 -11.90 -7.80 4.11
C ALA A 141 -10.84 -6.79 4.54
N PRO A 142 -9.96 -7.16 5.48
CA PRO A 142 -8.91 -6.28 5.99
C PRO A 142 -7.76 -6.16 4.98
N GLU A 143 -7.26 -4.94 4.87
CA GLU A 143 -6.01 -4.58 4.23
C GLU A 143 -4.96 -4.41 5.32
N TYR A 144 -4.38 -5.53 5.74
CA TYR A 144 -3.39 -5.57 6.82
C TYR A 144 -2.06 -4.92 6.41
N ARG A 145 -1.17 -4.63 7.37
CA ARG A 145 0.17 -4.09 7.07
C ARG A 145 0.90 -4.98 6.05
N GLY A 146 1.60 -4.33 5.13
CA GLY A 146 2.20 -5.00 3.97
C GLY A 146 1.31 -4.97 2.71
N SER A 147 0.02 -4.59 2.81
CA SER A 147 -0.86 -4.48 1.65
C SER A 147 -0.37 -3.45 0.65
N THR A 148 -0.57 -3.74 -0.65
CA THR A 148 -0.33 -2.81 -1.76
C THR A 148 -1.50 -1.85 -1.93
N GLY A 149 -1.27 -0.74 -2.63
CA GLY A 149 -2.31 0.26 -2.89
C GLY A 149 -2.47 1.34 -1.83
N TYR A 150 -1.63 1.35 -0.80
CA TYR A 150 -1.68 2.29 0.32
C TYR A 150 -0.36 3.03 0.53
N GLY A 151 0.55 2.90 -0.44
CA GLY A 151 1.86 3.55 -0.45
C GLY A 151 2.93 2.81 0.34
N LYS A 152 4.15 3.35 0.25
CA LYS A 152 5.37 2.74 0.76
C LYS A 152 5.31 2.38 2.25
N ASP A 153 4.80 3.30 3.08
CA ASP A 153 4.79 3.11 4.53
C ASP A 153 3.91 1.92 4.97
N MET A 154 2.79 1.69 4.29
CA MET A 154 1.93 0.52 4.53
C MET A 154 2.59 -0.76 4.03
N TYR A 155 3.20 -0.71 2.87
CA TYR A 155 3.91 -1.83 2.26
C TYR A 155 5.09 -2.30 3.12
N GLU A 156 5.91 -1.37 3.61
CA GLU A 156 7.10 -1.66 4.43
C GLU A 156 6.79 -1.99 5.90
N ALA A 157 5.53 -1.83 6.34
CA ALA A 157 5.14 -2.09 7.72
C ALA A 157 5.01 -3.58 8.07
N ILE A 158 5.12 -4.47 7.10
CA ILE A 158 5.03 -5.94 7.29
C ILE A 158 6.14 -6.46 8.21
N ASP A 159 5.84 -7.45 9.05
CA ASP A 159 6.83 -8.14 9.88
C ASP A 159 6.81 -9.68 9.80
N TYR A 160 6.15 -10.22 8.78
CA TYR A 160 6.15 -11.63 8.38
C TYR A 160 5.81 -12.65 9.48
N GLY A 161 4.57 -12.72 9.88
CA GLY A 161 4.04 -13.68 10.84
C GLY A 161 3.92 -13.11 12.26
N GLY A 162 3.91 -11.80 12.37
CA GLY A 162 3.74 -11.07 13.60
C GLY A 162 2.49 -10.17 13.59
N LEU A 163 2.69 -8.87 13.55
CA LEU A 163 1.66 -7.85 13.74
C LEU A 163 0.59 -7.82 12.64
N GLU A 164 0.89 -8.32 11.42
CA GLU A 164 -0.12 -8.44 10.37
C GLU A 164 -1.23 -9.44 10.74
N VAL A 165 -0.95 -10.40 11.61
CA VAL A 165 -1.96 -11.31 12.16
C VAL A 165 -2.89 -10.54 13.10
N ASP A 166 -2.32 -9.70 13.97
CA ASP A 166 -3.07 -8.85 14.91
C ASP A 166 -3.89 -7.76 14.20
N ASP A 167 -3.51 -7.37 12.97
CA ASP A 167 -4.30 -6.46 12.14
C ASP A 167 -5.61 -7.08 11.64
N VAL A 168 -5.72 -8.41 11.66
CA VAL A 168 -6.86 -9.17 11.09
C VAL A 168 -7.81 -9.66 12.19
N VAL A 169 -7.34 -9.82 13.42
CA VAL A 169 -8.10 -10.37 14.57
C VAL A 169 -8.65 -9.25 15.41
#